data_90b0abfbb00cf663e5046e502d0720ac
#
_entry.id   90b0abfbb00cf663e5046e502d0720ac
#
_cell.length_a   1.000
_cell.length_b   1.000
_cell.length_c   1.000
_cell.angle_alpha   90.00
_cell.angle_beta   90.00
_cell.angle_gamma   90.00
#
_symmetry.space_group_name_H-M   'P 1'
#
loop_
_entity.id
_entity.type
_entity.pdbx_description
1 polymer ?
#
loop_
_entity_poly.entity_id
_entity_poly.type
_entity_poly.pdbx_seq_one_letter_code
_entity_poly.pdbx_strand_id
1 'polypeptide(L)'
;GEVLMGHLRYGTFGGNDLDSVHPFVRENNWITRNLIVAGNFNMVNNEFLFQQLLELGQHPKQFTDTVTVMEKIGHFLDDEVQRLFDERKEYHDNKTLTHLIASDLDIQRILTRASKDFEGGFAMCGMFGHGDAFVLRDPNGIRPLYFYQDDEVVVAASERPAIMTTFNVPFEKVNELKPGH
;
A
#
# COMPACT_ATOMS: atom_id res chain seq x y z
N GLY A 1 -14.57 -11.85 5.88
CA GLY A 1 -13.58 -11.27 4.96
C GLY A 1 -12.36 -12.17 4.90
N GLU A 2 -11.72 -12.23 3.76
CA GLU A 2 -10.53 -13.05 3.54
C GLU A 2 -9.24 -12.25 3.77
N VAL A 3 -9.30 -10.92 3.61
CA VAL A 3 -8.18 -10.01 3.88
C VAL A 3 -8.61 -8.96 4.89
N LEU A 4 -7.79 -8.73 5.89
CA LEU A 4 -8.05 -7.77 6.96
C LEU A 4 -6.85 -6.85 7.13
N MET A 5 -7.10 -5.56 7.31
CA MET A 5 -6.08 -4.55 7.61
C MET A 5 -6.50 -3.77 8.85
N GLY A 6 -5.55 -3.53 9.75
CA GLY A 6 -5.77 -2.74 10.95
C GLY A 6 -4.58 -1.84 11.27
N HIS A 7 -4.85 -0.71 11.92
CA HIS A 7 -3.82 0.21 12.37
C HIS A 7 -4.14 0.73 13.77
N LEU A 8 -3.19 0.59 14.68
CA LEU A 8 -3.28 1.13 16.03
C LEU A 8 -2.48 2.45 16.07
N ARG A 9 -3.19 3.57 16.09
CA ARG A 9 -2.59 4.91 16.14
C ARG A 9 -2.68 5.51 17.53
N TYR A 10 -1.59 6.14 17.98
CA TYR A 10 -1.63 7.14 19.05
C TYR A 10 -1.26 8.50 18.45
N GLY A 11 -1.98 9.56 18.84
CA GLY A 11 -1.83 10.89 18.25
C GLY A 11 -0.54 11.58 18.66
N THR A 12 0.48 11.54 17.83
CA THR A 12 1.76 12.26 18.05
C THR A 12 1.91 13.48 17.16
N PHE A 13 1.22 13.54 16.02
CA PHE A 13 1.31 14.66 15.07
C PHE A 13 0.01 14.76 14.25
N GLY A 14 -0.44 15.98 13.95
CA GLY A 14 -1.55 16.22 13.01
C GLY A 14 -2.96 16.25 13.61
N GLY A 15 -3.12 16.38 14.93
CA GLY A 15 -4.43 16.51 15.56
C GLY A 15 -5.18 15.18 15.77
N ASN A 16 -6.32 15.25 16.46
CA ASN A 16 -7.20 14.10 16.74
C ASN A 16 -8.40 14.04 15.77
N ASP A 17 -8.19 14.41 14.51
CA ASP A 17 -9.24 14.39 13.50
C ASP A 17 -9.39 12.97 12.93
N LEU A 18 -10.63 12.54 12.73
CA LEU A 18 -10.95 11.24 12.13
C LEU A 18 -10.40 11.11 10.71
N ASP A 19 -10.32 12.21 9.96
CA ASP A 19 -9.79 12.25 8.60
C ASP A 19 -8.28 11.96 8.52
N SER A 20 -7.58 11.95 9.66
CA SER A 20 -6.15 11.64 9.76
C SER A 20 -5.87 10.24 10.31
N VAL A 21 -6.91 9.40 10.50
CA VAL A 21 -6.79 8.04 11.04
C VAL A 21 -6.58 7.03 9.91
N HIS A 22 -5.59 6.15 10.09
CA HIS A 22 -5.40 5.00 9.20
C HIS A 22 -6.47 3.92 9.39
N PRO A 23 -6.78 3.15 8.36
CA PRO A 23 -6.23 3.20 6.99
C PRO A 23 -6.81 4.34 6.16
N PHE A 24 -6.00 4.87 5.24
CA PHE A 24 -6.46 5.82 4.22
C PHE A 24 -7.01 5.07 3.02
N VAL A 25 -8.08 5.61 2.43
CA VAL A 25 -8.80 5.00 1.31
C VAL A 25 -8.76 5.93 0.10
N ARG A 26 -8.29 5.40 -1.02
CA ARG A 26 -8.40 6.00 -2.34
C ARG A 26 -9.52 5.29 -3.09
N GLU A 27 -10.65 5.98 -3.22
CA GLU A 27 -11.86 5.44 -3.84
C GLU A 27 -11.93 5.74 -5.34
N ASN A 28 -12.36 4.76 -6.11
CA ASN A 28 -12.65 4.87 -7.52
C ASN A 28 -13.85 3.98 -7.88
N ASN A 29 -14.61 4.36 -8.91
CA ASN A 29 -15.73 3.54 -9.40
C ASN A 29 -15.27 2.21 -10.04
N TRP A 30 -14.01 2.12 -10.45
CA TRP A 30 -13.39 0.88 -10.94
C TRP A 30 -12.72 0.16 -9.79
N ILE A 31 -13.16 -1.07 -9.52
CA ILE A 31 -12.66 -1.86 -8.38
C ILE A 31 -11.13 -2.03 -8.42
N THR A 32 -10.55 -2.21 -9.61
CA THR A 32 -9.10 -2.36 -9.82
C THR A 32 -8.29 -1.09 -9.55
N ARG A 33 -8.93 0.07 -9.37
CA ARG A 33 -8.28 1.35 -9.05
C ARG A 33 -8.45 1.78 -7.60
N ASN A 34 -9.18 1.00 -6.80
CA ASN A 34 -9.29 1.25 -5.36
C ASN A 34 -8.03 0.79 -4.64
N LEU A 35 -7.60 1.61 -3.69
CA LEU A 35 -6.41 1.34 -2.89
C LEU A 35 -6.65 1.77 -1.44
N ILE A 36 -6.26 0.92 -0.51
CA ILE A 36 -6.25 1.19 0.92
C ILE A 36 -4.82 1.09 1.40
N VAL A 37 -4.34 2.06 2.19
CA VAL A 37 -2.98 2.08 2.73
C VAL A 37 -2.99 2.41 4.21
N ALA A 38 -2.22 1.66 4.97
CA ALA A 38 -1.91 1.96 6.36
C ALA A 38 -0.40 1.74 6.62
N GLY A 39 0.18 2.52 7.51
CA GLY A 39 1.59 2.34 7.80
C GLY A 39 2.14 3.37 8.77
N ASN A 40 3.42 3.20 9.06
CA ASN A 40 4.22 4.14 9.82
C ASN A 40 5.18 4.83 8.85
N PHE A 41 4.97 6.12 8.65
CA PHE A 41 5.69 6.92 7.67
C PHE A 41 6.47 8.04 8.37
N ASN A 42 7.67 8.30 7.88
CA ASN A 42 8.45 9.50 8.13
C ASN A 42 9.25 9.82 6.87
N MET A 43 8.57 10.46 5.92
CA MET A 43 9.13 10.82 4.62
C MET A 43 9.89 12.13 4.74
N VAL A 44 11.20 12.11 4.53
CA VAL A 44 12.04 13.33 4.63
C VAL A 44 11.90 14.24 3.42
N ASN A 45 11.40 13.72 2.30
CA ASN A 45 11.18 14.45 1.05
C ASN A 45 9.71 14.56 0.65
N ASN A 46 8.78 14.56 1.63
CA ASN A 46 7.34 14.60 1.35
C ASN A 46 6.94 15.80 0.47
N GLU A 47 7.52 16.97 0.69
CA GLU A 47 7.25 18.17 -0.11
C GLU A 47 7.61 17.96 -1.60
N PHE A 48 8.76 17.37 -1.87
CA PHE A 48 9.19 17.05 -3.24
C PHE A 48 8.23 16.05 -3.90
N LEU A 49 7.85 14.96 -3.20
CA LEU A 49 6.91 13.97 -3.72
C LEU A 49 5.52 14.55 -3.98
N PHE A 50 5.06 15.42 -3.09
CA PHE A 50 3.78 16.12 -3.25
C PHE A 50 3.80 17.07 -4.45
N GLN A 51 4.88 17.82 -4.63
CA GLN A 51 5.06 18.70 -5.79
C GLN A 51 5.03 17.90 -7.12
N GLN A 52 5.67 16.73 -7.16
CA GLN A 52 5.58 15.84 -8.32
C GLN A 52 4.12 15.44 -8.65
N LEU A 53 3.28 15.19 -7.63
CA LEU A 53 1.86 14.89 -7.87
C LEU A 53 1.12 16.08 -8.48
N LEU A 54 1.40 17.31 -8.02
CA LEU A 54 0.82 18.52 -8.60
C LEU A 54 1.26 18.72 -10.05
N GLU A 55 2.52 18.46 -10.38
CA GLU A 55 3.04 18.54 -11.75
C GLU A 55 2.40 17.50 -12.70
N LEU A 56 1.97 16.35 -12.15
CA LEU A 56 1.19 15.34 -12.85
C LEU A 56 -0.30 15.74 -13.00
N GLY A 57 -0.70 16.92 -12.50
CA GLY A 57 -2.08 17.41 -12.55
C GLY A 57 -2.99 16.84 -11.47
N GLN A 58 -2.44 16.18 -10.46
CA GLN A 58 -3.20 15.68 -9.33
C GLN A 58 -3.32 16.77 -8.25
N HIS A 59 -4.39 16.69 -7.44
CA HIS A 59 -4.64 17.63 -6.35
C HIS A 59 -5.04 16.87 -5.08
N PRO A 60 -4.06 16.24 -4.38
CA PRO A 60 -4.35 15.52 -3.13
C PRO A 60 -5.00 16.45 -2.09
N LYS A 61 -6.00 15.94 -1.37
CA LYS A 61 -6.81 16.75 -0.44
C LYS A 61 -6.04 17.20 0.81
N GLN A 62 -4.99 16.47 1.17
CA GLN A 62 -4.20 16.72 2.38
C GLN A 62 -2.71 16.61 2.09
N PHE A 63 -1.93 17.48 2.72
CA PHE A 63 -0.47 17.43 2.68
C PHE A 63 0.04 16.60 3.87
N THR A 64 0.00 15.27 3.73
CA THR A 64 0.54 14.33 4.72
C THR A 64 1.35 13.25 4.02
N ASP A 65 2.32 12.66 4.73
CA ASP A 65 3.15 11.56 4.19
C ASP A 65 2.29 10.43 3.64
N THR A 66 1.27 10.01 4.39
CA THR A 66 0.41 8.89 4.00
C THR A 66 -0.38 9.18 2.72
N VAL A 67 -0.98 10.37 2.61
CA VAL A 67 -1.75 10.76 1.42
C VAL A 67 -0.82 10.87 0.22
N THR A 68 0.35 11.50 0.38
CA THR A 68 1.34 11.62 -0.70
C THR A 68 1.78 10.24 -1.20
N VAL A 69 2.15 9.33 -0.30
CA VAL A 69 2.55 7.95 -0.64
C VAL A 69 1.40 7.21 -1.32
N MET A 70 0.19 7.28 -0.77
CA MET A 70 -1.00 6.61 -1.33
C MET A 70 -1.29 7.11 -2.75
N GLU A 71 -1.27 8.42 -2.99
CA GLU A 71 -1.52 8.98 -4.32
C GLU A 71 -0.39 8.68 -5.31
N LYS A 72 0.87 8.61 -4.86
CA LYS A 72 1.97 8.13 -5.70
C LYS A 72 1.76 6.68 -6.14
N ILE A 73 1.37 5.78 -5.24
CA ILE A 73 1.03 4.40 -5.58
C ILE A 73 -0.20 4.37 -6.50
N GLY A 74 -1.23 5.16 -6.18
CA GLY A 74 -2.45 5.27 -6.97
C GLY A 74 -2.23 5.75 -8.39
N HIS A 75 -1.30 6.68 -8.61
CA HIS A 75 -0.92 7.13 -9.95
C HIS A 75 -0.38 5.98 -10.81
N PHE A 76 0.57 5.20 -10.29
CA PHE A 76 1.13 4.06 -11.03
C PHE A 76 0.17 2.88 -11.14
N LEU A 77 -0.76 2.75 -10.20
CA LEU A 77 -1.89 1.82 -10.30
C LEU A 77 -2.79 2.19 -11.47
N ASP A 78 -3.17 3.47 -11.59
CA ASP A 78 -3.99 3.97 -12.69
C ASP A 78 -3.31 3.77 -14.05
N ASP A 79 -2.01 4.04 -14.13
CA ASP A 79 -1.19 3.80 -15.33
C ASP A 79 -1.24 2.33 -15.76
N GLU A 80 -1.01 1.40 -14.81
CA GLU A 80 -0.95 -0.02 -15.11
C GLU A 80 -2.34 -0.57 -15.49
N VAL A 81 -3.39 -0.16 -14.78
CA VAL A 81 -4.77 -0.50 -15.13
C VAL A 81 -5.13 0.03 -16.52
N GLN A 82 -4.74 1.27 -16.84
CA GLN A 82 -5.02 1.86 -18.16
C GLN A 82 -4.27 1.13 -19.28
N ARG A 83 -3.01 0.77 -19.06
CA ARG A 83 -2.22 -0.02 -20.00
C ARG A 83 -2.90 -1.34 -20.33
N LEU A 84 -3.27 -2.11 -19.30
CA LEU A 84 -3.95 -3.40 -19.46
C LEU A 84 -5.32 -3.25 -20.14
N PHE A 85 -6.05 -2.19 -19.83
CA PHE A 85 -7.32 -1.87 -20.46
C PHE A 85 -7.14 -1.59 -21.96
N ASP A 86 -6.19 -0.75 -22.34
CA ASP A 86 -5.94 -0.36 -23.74
C ASP A 86 -5.47 -1.54 -24.59
N GLU A 87 -4.70 -2.46 -24.02
CA GLU A 87 -4.24 -3.67 -24.69
C GLU A 87 -5.39 -4.66 -25.02
N ARG A 88 -6.52 -4.61 -24.29
CA ARG A 88 -7.53 -5.68 -24.32
C ARG A 88 -8.96 -5.23 -24.64
N LYS A 89 -9.23 -3.92 -24.60
CA LYS A 89 -10.60 -3.36 -24.79
C LYS A 89 -11.29 -3.74 -26.10
N GLU A 90 -10.52 -4.08 -27.14
CA GLU A 90 -11.05 -4.47 -28.45
C GLU A 90 -11.59 -5.90 -28.47
N TYR A 91 -11.19 -6.73 -27.51
CA TYR A 91 -11.46 -8.18 -27.52
C TYR A 91 -12.44 -8.63 -26.44
N HIS A 92 -12.74 -7.77 -25.44
CA HIS A 92 -13.52 -8.16 -24.27
C HIS A 92 -14.51 -7.06 -23.85
N ASP A 93 -15.63 -7.47 -23.26
CA ASP A 93 -16.55 -6.55 -22.59
C ASP A 93 -15.96 -6.03 -21.26
N ASN A 94 -16.47 -4.90 -20.77
CA ASN A 94 -15.92 -4.23 -19.58
C ASN A 94 -15.94 -5.08 -18.31
N LYS A 95 -16.91 -6.00 -18.16
CA LYS A 95 -16.97 -6.86 -16.99
C LYS A 95 -15.86 -7.91 -17.01
N THR A 96 -15.68 -8.54 -18.17
CA THR A 96 -14.58 -9.50 -18.40
C THR A 96 -13.22 -8.80 -18.27
N LEU A 97 -13.08 -7.58 -18.84
CA LEU A 97 -11.86 -6.77 -18.70
C LEU A 97 -11.48 -6.51 -17.24
N THR A 98 -12.45 -6.18 -16.40
CA THR A 98 -12.18 -5.92 -14.98
C THR A 98 -11.55 -7.13 -14.29
N HIS A 99 -12.04 -8.35 -14.57
CA HIS A 99 -11.47 -9.56 -14.00
C HIS A 99 -10.08 -9.88 -14.56
N LEU A 100 -9.88 -9.70 -15.86
CA LEU A 100 -8.58 -9.93 -16.50
C LEU A 100 -7.53 -8.92 -16.00
N ILE A 101 -7.90 -7.65 -15.85
CA ILE A 101 -7.01 -6.63 -15.28
C ILE A 101 -6.65 -7.00 -13.84
N ALA A 102 -7.62 -7.40 -13.03
CA ALA A 102 -7.37 -7.81 -11.65
C ALA A 102 -6.37 -8.97 -11.55
N SER A 103 -6.49 -9.98 -12.44
CA SER A 103 -5.60 -11.14 -12.43
C SER A 103 -4.19 -10.86 -12.95
N ASP A 104 -4.02 -9.85 -13.81
CA ASP A 104 -2.75 -9.60 -14.49
C ASP A 104 -2.05 -8.32 -14.01
N LEU A 105 -2.58 -7.71 -12.95
CA LEU A 105 -2.01 -6.49 -12.37
C LEU A 105 -0.63 -6.76 -11.76
N ASP A 106 0.40 -6.12 -12.30
CA ASP A 106 1.77 -6.25 -11.81
C ASP A 106 2.02 -5.31 -10.62
N ILE A 107 1.68 -5.80 -9.42
CA ILE A 107 1.83 -5.07 -8.16
C ILE A 107 3.29 -4.71 -7.89
N GLN A 108 4.21 -5.62 -8.16
CA GLN A 108 5.64 -5.37 -7.97
C GLN A 108 6.12 -4.19 -8.84
N ARG A 109 5.69 -4.14 -10.08
CA ARG A 109 6.00 -3.04 -11.00
C ARG A 109 5.43 -1.71 -10.51
N ILE A 110 4.17 -1.71 -10.04
CA ILE A 110 3.51 -0.52 -9.47
C ILE A 110 4.31 0.01 -8.29
N LEU A 111 4.61 -0.85 -7.31
CA LEU A 111 5.32 -0.47 -6.10
C LEU A 111 6.75 -0.01 -6.38
N THR A 112 7.47 -0.69 -7.27
CA THR A 112 8.84 -0.32 -7.67
C THR A 112 8.87 1.07 -8.31
N ARG A 113 7.91 1.38 -9.18
CA ARG A 113 7.80 2.71 -9.81
C ARG A 113 7.42 3.79 -8.79
N ALA A 114 6.45 3.51 -7.93
CA ALA A 114 5.96 4.46 -6.94
C ALA A 114 7.01 4.82 -5.89
N SER A 115 7.76 3.81 -5.41
CA SER A 115 8.73 3.98 -4.33
C SER A 115 10.11 4.44 -4.76
N LYS A 116 10.35 4.61 -6.06
CA LYS A 116 11.67 4.96 -6.62
C LYS A 116 12.31 6.18 -5.95
N ASP A 117 11.51 7.18 -5.65
CA ASP A 117 11.96 8.45 -5.08
C ASP A 117 11.59 8.59 -3.59
N PHE A 118 11.15 7.53 -2.92
CA PHE A 118 10.82 7.59 -1.50
C PHE A 118 12.08 7.67 -0.64
N GLU A 119 12.19 8.73 0.15
CA GLU A 119 13.27 8.94 1.11
C GLU A 119 12.71 9.03 2.53
N GLY A 120 13.31 8.25 3.44
CA GLY A 120 12.89 8.22 4.84
C GLY A 120 12.65 6.81 5.36
N GLY A 121 12.07 6.72 6.54
CA GLY A 121 11.71 5.44 7.17
C GLY A 121 10.23 5.15 6.98
N PHE A 122 9.90 4.00 6.41
CA PHE A 122 8.51 3.57 6.28
C PHE A 122 8.34 2.05 6.37
N ALA A 123 7.22 1.66 6.93
CA ALA A 123 6.68 0.31 6.84
C ALA A 123 5.17 0.42 6.63
N MET A 124 4.67 -0.15 5.56
CA MET A 124 3.27 -0.02 5.16
C MET A 124 2.67 -1.36 4.72
N CYS A 125 1.36 -1.44 4.84
CA CYS A 125 0.55 -2.43 4.17
C CYS A 125 -0.47 -1.72 3.28
N GLY A 126 -0.82 -2.37 2.18
CA GLY A 126 -1.84 -1.89 1.26
C GLY A 126 -2.72 -3.02 0.76
N MET A 127 -3.91 -2.66 0.32
CA MET A 127 -4.89 -3.58 -0.25
C MET A 127 -5.55 -2.93 -1.45
N PHE A 128 -5.63 -3.65 -2.54
CA PHE A 128 -6.34 -3.24 -3.74
C PHE A 128 -7.81 -3.67 -3.69
N GLY A 129 -8.67 -2.97 -4.41
CA GLY A 129 -10.10 -3.24 -4.38
C GLY A 129 -10.51 -4.63 -4.88
N HIS A 130 -9.69 -5.30 -5.68
CA HIS A 130 -9.93 -6.66 -6.15
C HIS A 130 -9.49 -7.75 -5.17
N GLY A 131 -8.84 -7.37 -4.04
CA GLY A 131 -8.51 -8.28 -2.95
C GLY A 131 -7.03 -8.58 -2.75
N ASP A 132 -6.17 -8.24 -3.71
CA ASP A 132 -4.73 -8.39 -3.54
C ASP A 132 -4.19 -7.40 -2.49
N ALA A 133 -3.17 -7.83 -1.77
CA ALA A 133 -2.56 -7.04 -0.71
C ALA A 133 -1.03 -7.07 -0.82
N PHE A 134 -0.39 -6.08 -0.23
CA PHE A 134 1.05 -5.99 -0.16
C PHE A 134 1.53 -5.45 1.18
N VAL A 135 2.77 -5.71 1.47
CA VAL A 135 3.56 -5.00 2.48
C VAL A 135 4.81 -4.44 1.83
N LEU A 136 5.26 -3.28 2.29
CA LEU A 136 6.45 -2.63 1.76
C LEU A 136 7.23 -1.97 2.90
N ARG A 137 8.57 -2.21 2.92
CA ARG A 137 9.48 -1.68 3.91
C ARG A 137 10.53 -0.79 3.26
N ASP A 138 10.94 0.27 3.93
CA ASP A 138 11.97 1.19 3.46
C ASP A 138 13.31 0.47 3.14
N PRO A 139 14.09 0.99 2.18
CA PRO A 139 15.31 0.33 1.72
C PRO A 139 16.44 0.30 2.76
N ASN A 140 16.35 1.10 3.82
CA ASN A 140 17.33 1.15 4.91
C ASN A 140 16.90 0.32 6.13
N GLY A 141 15.65 -0.19 6.13
CA GLY A 141 15.12 -0.97 7.26
C GLY A 141 14.93 -0.16 8.53
N ILE A 142 14.68 1.15 8.41
CA ILE A 142 14.49 2.06 9.55
C ILE A 142 13.25 1.68 10.36
N ARG A 143 12.15 1.33 9.65
CA ARG A 143 10.94 0.87 10.31
C ARG A 143 10.89 -0.65 10.35
N PRO A 144 10.45 -1.26 11.47
CA PRO A 144 10.31 -2.71 11.57
C PRO A 144 9.10 -3.20 10.78
N LEU A 145 9.21 -4.39 10.19
CA LEU A 145 8.11 -5.11 9.57
C LEU A 145 8.41 -6.60 9.60
N TYR A 146 7.48 -7.37 10.11
CA TYR A 146 7.60 -8.81 10.30
C TYR A 146 6.45 -9.52 9.61
N PHE A 147 6.67 -10.78 9.24
CA PHE A 147 5.64 -11.62 8.67
C PHE A 147 5.77 -13.07 9.14
N TYR A 148 4.64 -13.75 9.12
CA TYR A 148 4.50 -15.17 9.31
C TYR A 148 3.58 -15.73 8.23
N GLN A 149 3.88 -16.93 7.77
CA GLN A 149 3.07 -17.64 6.77
C GLN A 149 3.04 -19.12 7.10
N ASP A 150 1.87 -19.71 6.97
CA ASP A 150 1.62 -21.15 6.93
C ASP A 150 0.63 -21.49 5.82
N ASP A 151 0.05 -22.70 5.85
CA ASP A 151 -0.89 -23.18 4.83
C ASP A 151 -2.27 -22.51 4.91
N GLU A 152 -2.59 -21.83 6.01
CA GLU A 152 -3.91 -21.26 6.28
C GLU A 152 -3.90 -19.72 6.24
N VAL A 153 -2.78 -19.09 6.63
CA VAL A 153 -2.72 -17.63 6.82
C VAL A 153 -1.37 -17.04 6.43
N VAL A 154 -1.44 -15.82 5.90
CA VAL A 154 -0.30 -14.91 5.80
C VAL A 154 -0.60 -13.71 6.68
N VAL A 155 0.27 -13.38 7.62
CA VAL A 155 0.13 -12.22 8.49
C VAL A 155 1.39 -11.37 8.49
N ALA A 156 1.20 -10.06 8.45
CA ALA A 156 2.28 -9.08 8.61
C ALA A 156 1.93 -8.07 9.70
N ALA A 157 2.94 -7.64 10.45
CA ALA A 157 2.78 -6.63 11.49
C ALA A 157 4.08 -5.85 11.70
N SER A 158 3.98 -4.61 12.21
CA SER A 158 5.15 -3.82 12.61
C SER A 158 5.87 -4.40 13.83
N GLU A 159 5.19 -5.25 14.62
CA GLU A 159 5.70 -5.79 15.87
C GLU A 159 5.69 -7.32 15.86
N ARG A 160 6.88 -7.94 15.96
CA ARG A 160 7.03 -9.40 16.04
C ARG A 160 6.20 -10.04 17.17
N PRO A 161 6.17 -9.49 18.41
CA PRO A 161 5.38 -10.05 19.51
C PRO A 161 3.89 -10.12 19.22
N ALA A 162 3.35 -9.19 18.41
CA ALA A 162 1.94 -9.19 18.03
C ALA A 162 1.58 -10.47 17.25
N ILE A 163 2.41 -10.85 16.27
CA ILE A 163 2.25 -12.11 15.53
C ILE A 163 2.41 -13.32 16.44
N MET A 164 3.50 -13.35 17.20
CA MET A 164 3.81 -14.48 18.11
C MET A 164 2.67 -14.76 19.08
N THR A 165 2.11 -13.72 19.69
CA THR A 165 1.05 -13.86 20.69
C THR A 165 -0.28 -14.25 20.06
N THR A 166 -0.65 -13.61 18.96
CA THR A 166 -1.95 -13.82 18.31
C THR A 166 -2.07 -15.22 17.68
N PHE A 167 -0.98 -15.67 17.06
CA PHE A 167 -0.96 -16.96 16.33
C PHE A 167 -0.30 -18.09 17.15
N ASN A 168 0.14 -17.82 18.38
CA ASN A 168 0.83 -18.77 19.26
C ASN A 168 2.01 -19.47 18.55
N VAL A 169 2.83 -18.67 17.85
CA VAL A 169 3.99 -19.17 17.10
C VAL A 169 5.30 -18.77 17.77
N PRO A 170 6.34 -19.63 17.72
CA PRO A 170 7.64 -19.33 18.30
C PRO A 170 8.39 -18.26 17.49
N PHE A 171 9.37 -17.64 18.13
CA PHE A 171 10.18 -16.55 17.59
C PHE A 171 10.77 -16.88 16.20
N GLU A 172 11.27 -18.10 16.02
CA GLU A 172 11.99 -18.56 14.83
C GLU A 172 11.10 -18.66 13.59
N LYS A 173 9.78 -18.75 13.77
CA LYS A 173 8.82 -18.80 12.65
C LYS A 173 8.40 -17.43 12.14
N VAL A 174 8.64 -16.37 12.92
CA VAL A 174 8.30 -15.01 12.50
C VAL A 174 9.51 -14.36 11.85
N ASN A 175 9.40 -14.11 10.56
CA ASN A 175 10.48 -13.54 9.77
C ASN A 175 10.42 -12.01 9.74
N GLU A 176 11.58 -11.38 9.67
CA GLU A 176 11.68 -9.96 9.41
C GLU A 176 11.65 -9.74 7.88
N LEU A 177 10.83 -8.80 7.41
CA LEU A 177 10.86 -8.40 6.00
C LEU A 177 12.17 -7.68 5.73
N LYS A 178 12.88 -8.09 4.68
CA LYS A 178 14.15 -7.47 4.32
C LYS A 178 13.96 -6.00 3.93
N PRO A 179 14.94 -5.11 4.21
CA PRO A 179 14.92 -3.76 3.70
C PRO A 179 14.73 -3.70 2.18
N GLY A 180 13.90 -2.77 1.71
CA GLY A 180 13.61 -2.58 0.28
C GLY A 180 12.71 -3.64 -0.36
N HIS A 181 11.97 -4.41 0.45
CA HIS A 181 11.02 -5.44 -0.01
C HIS A 181 9.62 -5.13 0.40
#